data_32b7562b14e017099f7d128aec73feaf
#
_entry.id   32b7562b14e017099f7d128aec73feaf
#
_cell.length_a   1.000
_cell.length_b   1.000
_cell.length_c   1.000
_cell.angle_alpha   90.00
_cell.angle_beta   90.00
_cell.angle_gamma   90.00
#
_symmetry.space_group_name_H-M   'P 1'
#
loop_
_entity.id
_entity.type
_entity.pdbx_description
1 polymer ?
#
loop_
_entity_poly.entity_id
_entity_poly.type
_entity_poly.pdbx_seq_one_letter_code
_entity_poly.pdbx_strand_id
1 'polypeptide(L)'
;MEDKISTIKEWLGTGSINIFGLPMSGKDTQGIKLAELLGAKYLSSGMIIRAKEKEFKKTYSNLGALIPSNVFYEWVLPFLERQDLFEYPLILSSIGRWQGEEDQVMSVAAGSGHDIKAVILLNISEADVENRWNEAKVLNDRGDRADDKELEIFKTRIEEFHKKTMPVLQHYNALGLLVEVNGDQSRNAVTDEIVEKLYLRASKSLS
;
A
#
# COMPACT_ATOMS: atom_id res chain seq x y z
N MET A 1 22.63 -3.23 8.07
CA MET A 1 21.46 -3.41 7.16
C MET A 1 21.04 -4.87 7.10
N GLU A 2 21.93 -5.77 6.72
CA GLU A 2 21.63 -7.22 6.56
C GLU A 2 21.02 -7.87 7.82
N ASP A 3 21.60 -7.64 9.00
CA ASP A 3 21.06 -8.17 10.27
C ASP A 3 19.63 -7.70 10.54
N LYS A 4 19.32 -6.42 10.25
CA LYS A 4 17.96 -5.89 10.41
C LYS A 4 16.97 -6.55 9.45
N ILE A 5 17.38 -6.76 8.20
CA ILE A 5 16.56 -7.44 7.20
C ILE A 5 16.30 -8.90 7.60
N SER A 6 17.30 -9.59 8.14
CA SER A 6 17.14 -10.97 8.64
C SER A 6 16.11 -11.05 9.77
N THR A 7 16.21 -10.17 10.77
CA THR A 7 15.23 -10.08 11.87
C THR A 7 13.82 -9.77 11.39
N ILE A 8 13.68 -8.84 10.42
CA ILE A 8 12.39 -8.52 9.84
C ILE A 8 11.81 -9.73 9.10
N LYS A 9 12.61 -10.46 8.33
CA LYS A 9 12.17 -11.68 7.62
C LYS A 9 11.69 -12.75 8.58
N GLU A 10 12.41 -13.00 9.65
CA GLU A 10 12.05 -13.97 10.69
C GLU A 10 10.69 -13.60 11.31
N TRP A 11 10.54 -12.34 11.75
CA TRP A 11 9.30 -11.84 12.32
C TRP A 11 8.13 -11.88 11.34
N LEU A 12 8.37 -11.49 10.07
CA LEU A 12 7.34 -11.42 9.06
C LEU A 12 6.84 -12.82 8.67
N GLY A 13 7.73 -13.81 8.54
CA GLY A 13 7.38 -15.14 8.05
C GLY A 13 6.69 -15.06 6.68
N THR A 14 5.52 -15.65 6.56
CA THR A 14 4.62 -15.52 5.40
C THR A 14 3.61 -14.35 5.53
N GLY A 15 3.65 -13.62 6.64
CA GLY A 15 2.74 -12.51 6.91
C GLY A 15 2.83 -11.38 5.88
N SER A 16 2.10 -10.30 6.13
CA SER A 16 2.03 -9.18 5.19
C SER A 16 2.26 -7.82 5.85
N ILE A 17 2.67 -6.86 5.01
CA ILE A 17 2.79 -5.44 5.35
C ILE A 17 1.96 -4.66 4.32
N ASN A 18 1.04 -3.80 4.77
CA ASN A 18 0.22 -2.99 3.87
C ASN A 18 0.67 -1.52 3.90
N ILE A 19 1.01 -0.95 2.75
CA ILE A 19 1.56 0.40 2.63
C ILE A 19 0.50 1.35 2.10
N PHE A 20 0.23 2.42 2.86
CA PHE A 20 -0.68 3.49 2.51
C PHE A 20 0.05 4.83 2.36
N GLY A 21 -0.61 5.76 1.74
CA GLY A 21 -0.16 7.14 1.56
C GLY A 21 -0.95 7.83 0.46
N LEU A 22 -0.88 9.14 0.42
CA LEU A 22 -1.48 9.96 -0.62
C LEU A 22 -1.05 9.52 -2.03
N PRO A 23 -1.81 9.85 -3.07
CA PRO A 23 -1.30 9.78 -4.44
C PRO A 23 0.07 10.49 -4.51
N MET A 24 1.02 9.97 -5.27
CA MET A 24 2.40 10.51 -5.39
C MET A 24 3.28 10.41 -4.13
N SER A 25 2.82 9.81 -3.02
CA SER A 25 3.64 9.61 -1.81
C SER A 25 4.86 8.71 -1.99
N GLY A 26 4.92 7.94 -3.08
CA GLY A 26 6.00 6.98 -3.34
C GLY A 26 5.74 5.57 -2.80
N LYS A 27 4.51 5.25 -2.33
CA LYS A 27 4.19 3.94 -1.76
C LYS A 27 4.50 2.75 -2.67
N ASP A 28 4.23 2.86 -3.99
CA ASP A 28 4.52 1.77 -4.92
C ASP A 28 6.04 1.57 -5.07
N THR A 29 6.82 2.67 -5.12
CA THR A 29 8.29 2.62 -5.18
C THR A 29 8.86 1.94 -3.93
N GLN A 30 8.38 2.33 -2.76
CA GLN A 30 8.82 1.75 -1.49
C GLN A 30 8.34 0.32 -1.31
N GLY A 31 7.10 0.02 -1.76
CA GLY A 31 6.55 -1.32 -1.70
C GLY A 31 7.33 -2.33 -2.54
N ILE A 32 7.67 -1.98 -3.77
CA ILE A 32 8.49 -2.82 -4.66
C ILE A 32 9.87 -3.04 -4.04
N LYS A 33 10.53 -1.96 -3.58
CA LYS A 33 11.86 -2.06 -2.97
C LYS A 33 11.85 -2.89 -1.69
N LEU A 34 10.83 -2.74 -0.85
CA LEU A 34 10.67 -3.55 0.36
C LEU A 34 10.42 -5.02 0.03
N ALA A 35 9.62 -5.31 -1.00
CA ALA A 35 9.41 -6.67 -1.48
C ALA A 35 10.71 -7.34 -1.94
N GLU A 36 11.55 -6.63 -2.69
CA GLU A 36 12.88 -7.11 -3.10
C GLU A 36 13.77 -7.41 -1.89
N LEU A 37 13.86 -6.49 -0.92
CA LEU A 37 14.66 -6.64 0.29
C LEU A 37 14.23 -7.83 1.15
N LEU A 38 12.92 -8.07 1.25
CA LEU A 38 12.36 -9.10 2.11
C LEU A 38 12.15 -10.44 1.39
N GLY A 39 12.30 -10.52 0.06
CA GLY A 39 11.95 -11.69 -0.74
C GLY A 39 10.44 -11.91 -0.81
N ALA A 40 9.66 -10.85 -0.72
CA ALA A 40 8.21 -10.86 -0.69
C ALA A 40 7.58 -10.71 -2.08
N LYS A 41 6.30 -11.05 -2.21
CA LYS A 41 5.50 -10.71 -3.40
C LYS A 41 4.82 -9.36 -3.19
N TYR A 42 4.82 -8.54 -4.24
CA TYR A 42 4.18 -7.22 -4.23
C TYR A 42 2.79 -7.27 -4.87
N LEU A 43 1.78 -6.79 -4.15
CA LEU A 43 0.40 -6.68 -4.63
C LEU A 43 -0.11 -5.25 -4.45
N SER A 44 -0.58 -4.63 -5.52
CA SER A 44 -1.18 -3.28 -5.49
C SER A 44 -2.64 -3.33 -5.91
N SER A 45 -3.54 -2.75 -5.08
CA SER A 45 -4.96 -2.65 -5.43
C SER A 45 -5.15 -1.96 -6.78
N GLY A 46 -4.41 -0.89 -7.04
CA GLY A 46 -4.51 -0.16 -8.30
C GLY A 46 -4.06 -0.99 -9.52
N MET A 47 -3.05 -1.84 -9.38
CA MET A 47 -2.62 -2.74 -10.46
C MET A 47 -3.67 -3.82 -10.73
N ILE A 48 -4.22 -4.43 -9.68
CA ILE A 48 -5.27 -5.45 -9.78
C ILE A 48 -6.51 -4.86 -10.44
N ILE A 49 -6.98 -3.69 -9.96
CA ILE A 49 -8.17 -3.02 -10.48
C ILE A 49 -7.99 -2.72 -11.96
N ARG A 50 -6.90 -2.08 -12.39
CA ARG A 50 -6.66 -1.78 -13.82
C ARG A 50 -6.58 -3.04 -14.68
N ALA A 51 -6.02 -4.13 -14.19
CA ALA A 51 -6.02 -5.40 -14.91
C ALA A 51 -7.44 -5.95 -15.10
N LYS A 52 -8.27 -5.90 -14.04
CA LYS A 52 -9.67 -6.33 -14.07
C LYS A 52 -10.54 -5.42 -14.93
N GLU A 53 -10.32 -4.10 -14.89
CA GLU A 53 -11.01 -3.15 -15.78
C GLU A 53 -10.78 -3.51 -17.25
N LYS A 54 -9.55 -3.83 -17.61
CA LYS A 54 -9.19 -4.25 -18.98
C LYS A 54 -9.85 -5.58 -19.35
N GLU A 55 -9.86 -6.55 -18.43
CA GLU A 55 -10.48 -7.87 -18.60
C GLU A 55 -11.99 -7.74 -18.81
N PHE A 56 -12.68 -6.99 -17.95
CA PHE A 56 -14.15 -6.86 -17.97
C PHE A 56 -14.67 -5.70 -18.83
N LYS A 57 -13.78 -4.90 -19.46
CA LYS A 57 -14.14 -3.69 -20.25
C LYS A 57 -14.99 -2.71 -19.42
N LYS A 58 -14.71 -2.58 -18.14
CA LYS A 58 -15.35 -1.64 -17.18
C LYS A 58 -14.30 -0.65 -16.71
N THR A 59 -14.70 0.57 -16.37
CA THR A 59 -13.79 1.62 -15.93
C THR A 59 -14.28 2.23 -14.62
N TYR A 60 -13.44 2.16 -13.58
CA TYR A 60 -13.64 2.79 -12.28
C TYR A 60 -12.50 3.77 -11.95
N SER A 61 -11.27 3.45 -12.37
CA SER A 61 -10.05 4.18 -11.97
C SER A 61 -9.93 5.57 -12.58
N ASN A 62 -10.59 5.86 -13.70
CA ASN A 62 -10.45 7.13 -14.44
C ASN A 62 -11.11 8.34 -13.74
N LEU A 63 -11.94 8.11 -12.73
CA LEU A 63 -12.69 9.17 -12.04
C LEU A 63 -12.01 9.66 -10.76
N GLY A 64 -10.88 9.06 -10.36
CA GLY A 64 -10.19 9.39 -9.12
C GLY A 64 -10.87 8.86 -7.86
N ALA A 65 -12.16 8.55 -7.91
CA ALA A 65 -12.88 7.94 -6.79
C ALA A 65 -12.44 6.49 -6.54
N LEU A 66 -12.62 6.04 -5.30
CA LEU A 66 -12.42 4.64 -4.96
C LEU A 66 -13.51 3.77 -5.57
N ILE A 67 -13.14 2.56 -6.00
CA ILE A 67 -14.12 1.57 -6.45
C ILE A 67 -15.09 1.21 -5.33
N PRO A 68 -16.34 0.84 -5.64
CA PRO A 68 -17.28 0.35 -4.63
C PRO A 68 -16.76 -0.89 -3.90
N SER A 69 -17.06 -1.03 -2.60
CA SER A 69 -16.55 -2.14 -1.78
C SER A 69 -16.97 -3.51 -2.30
N ASN A 70 -18.17 -3.67 -2.87
CA ASN A 70 -18.57 -4.94 -3.49
C ASN A 70 -17.66 -5.32 -4.67
N VAL A 71 -17.20 -4.36 -5.47
CA VAL A 71 -16.24 -4.58 -6.56
C VAL A 71 -14.86 -4.89 -6.01
N PHE A 72 -14.46 -4.21 -4.92
CA PHE A 72 -13.22 -4.51 -4.22
C PHE A 72 -13.19 -5.96 -3.70
N TYR A 73 -14.27 -6.42 -3.06
CA TYR A 73 -14.38 -7.79 -2.55
C TYR A 73 -14.34 -8.84 -3.67
N GLU A 74 -14.96 -8.55 -4.81
CA GLU A 74 -14.96 -9.45 -5.96
C GLU A 74 -13.63 -9.51 -6.70
N TRP A 75 -12.98 -8.34 -6.88
CA TRP A 75 -11.82 -8.24 -7.76
C TRP A 75 -10.47 -8.28 -7.05
N VAL A 76 -10.39 -7.78 -5.82
CA VAL A 76 -9.11 -7.59 -5.12
C VAL A 76 -8.85 -8.63 -4.06
N LEU A 77 -9.82 -8.91 -3.18
CA LEU A 77 -9.61 -9.85 -2.08
C LEU A 77 -9.17 -11.25 -2.52
N PRO A 78 -9.72 -11.84 -3.61
CA PRO A 78 -9.30 -13.18 -4.05
C PRO A 78 -7.82 -13.29 -4.44
N PHE A 79 -7.14 -12.15 -4.68
CA PHE A 79 -5.70 -12.17 -4.93
C PHE A 79 -4.88 -12.53 -3.69
N LEU A 80 -5.38 -12.30 -2.48
CA LEU A 80 -4.71 -12.70 -1.25
C LEU A 80 -4.75 -14.22 -1.00
N GLU A 81 -5.71 -14.91 -1.63
CA GLU A 81 -5.94 -16.37 -1.49
C GLU A 81 -5.27 -17.18 -2.61
N ARG A 82 -4.43 -16.56 -3.43
CA ARG A 82 -3.76 -17.26 -4.54
C ARG A 82 -2.73 -18.25 -4.02
N GLN A 83 -2.79 -19.48 -4.48
CA GLN A 83 -1.89 -20.57 -4.07
C GLN A 83 -0.41 -20.29 -4.34
N ASP A 84 -0.10 -19.53 -5.41
CA ASP A 84 1.27 -19.18 -5.75
C ASP A 84 1.90 -18.14 -4.81
N LEU A 85 1.14 -17.65 -3.83
CA LEU A 85 1.59 -16.70 -2.82
C LEU A 85 1.85 -17.34 -1.45
N PHE A 86 1.32 -18.51 -1.16
CA PHE A 86 1.27 -19.10 0.19
C PHE A 86 2.64 -19.26 0.88
N GLU A 87 3.70 -19.43 0.13
CA GLU A 87 5.05 -19.59 0.68
C GLU A 87 5.83 -18.26 0.80
N TYR A 88 5.23 -17.14 0.43
CA TYR A 88 5.90 -15.85 0.38
C TYR A 88 5.26 -14.84 1.33
N PRO A 89 6.06 -13.97 1.98
CA PRO A 89 5.50 -12.77 2.59
C PRO A 89 4.91 -11.85 1.53
N LEU A 90 3.96 -11.00 1.91
CA LEU A 90 3.31 -10.07 1.00
C LEU A 90 3.61 -8.61 1.39
N ILE A 91 3.94 -7.81 0.40
CA ILE A 91 3.90 -6.36 0.49
C ILE A 91 2.70 -5.87 -0.29
N LEU A 92 1.74 -5.34 0.43
CA LEU A 92 0.47 -4.85 -0.10
C LEU A 92 0.55 -3.33 -0.29
N SER A 93 -0.06 -2.80 -1.35
CA SER A 93 -0.17 -1.35 -1.57
C SER A 93 -1.63 -0.93 -1.63
N SER A 94 -2.07 -0.28 -0.55
CA SER A 94 -3.42 0.27 -0.40
C SER A 94 -4.53 -0.76 -0.62
N ILE A 95 -4.39 -1.95 -0.05
CA ILE A 95 -5.45 -2.98 -0.04
C ILE A 95 -6.41 -2.68 1.11
N GLY A 96 -7.69 -2.45 0.80
CA GLY A 96 -8.71 -2.02 1.77
C GLY A 96 -8.62 -0.53 2.10
N ARG A 97 -9.43 0.31 1.42
CA ARG A 97 -9.37 1.78 1.54
C ARG A 97 -10.65 2.41 2.06
N TRP A 98 -11.75 1.66 2.12
CA TRP A 98 -12.98 2.09 2.74
C TRP A 98 -13.08 1.53 4.17
N GLN A 99 -13.66 2.32 5.06
CA GLN A 99 -13.95 1.86 6.42
C GLN A 99 -14.79 0.58 6.40
N GLY A 100 -14.32 -0.45 7.10
CA GLY A 100 -14.89 -1.79 7.14
C GLY A 100 -14.27 -2.78 6.13
N GLU A 101 -13.56 -2.30 5.09
CA GLU A 101 -12.79 -3.19 4.19
C GLU A 101 -11.58 -3.78 4.92
N GLU A 102 -10.98 -3.03 5.85
CA GLU A 102 -9.81 -3.46 6.62
C GLU A 102 -10.06 -4.74 7.42
N ASP A 103 -11.24 -4.91 8.00
CA ASP A 103 -11.58 -6.13 8.74
C ASP A 103 -11.66 -7.35 7.81
N GLN A 104 -12.23 -7.17 6.61
CA GLN A 104 -12.27 -8.22 5.60
C GLN A 104 -10.87 -8.56 5.08
N VAL A 105 -10.03 -7.54 4.85
CA VAL A 105 -8.64 -7.73 4.42
C VAL A 105 -7.86 -8.50 5.47
N MET A 106 -7.96 -8.13 6.75
CA MET A 106 -7.30 -8.86 7.85
C MET A 106 -7.79 -10.30 7.94
N SER A 107 -9.11 -10.52 7.83
CA SER A 107 -9.71 -11.86 7.91
C SER A 107 -9.24 -12.77 6.77
N VAL A 108 -9.28 -12.27 5.52
CA VAL A 108 -8.85 -13.05 4.34
C VAL A 108 -7.34 -13.28 4.37
N ALA A 109 -6.54 -12.26 4.72
CA ALA A 109 -5.10 -12.40 4.85
C ALA A 109 -4.72 -13.45 5.90
N ALA A 110 -5.33 -13.41 7.08
CA ALA A 110 -5.09 -14.41 8.13
C ALA A 110 -5.51 -15.82 7.68
N GLY A 111 -6.68 -15.95 7.04
CA GLY A 111 -7.16 -17.23 6.50
C GLY A 111 -6.23 -17.85 5.44
N SER A 112 -5.45 -17.01 4.75
CA SER A 112 -4.49 -17.42 3.72
C SER A 112 -3.04 -17.53 4.24
N GLY A 113 -2.81 -17.37 5.56
CA GLY A 113 -1.48 -17.43 6.17
C GLY A 113 -0.64 -16.15 5.98
N HIS A 114 -1.27 -15.05 5.60
CA HIS A 114 -0.63 -13.75 5.34
C HIS A 114 -1.04 -12.68 6.36
N ASP A 115 -1.10 -13.01 7.66
CA ASP A 115 -1.47 -12.06 8.71
C ASP A 115 -0.83 -10.69 8.50
N ILE A 116 -1.60 -9.62 8.67
CA ILE A 116 -1.08 -8.25 8.60
C ILE A 116 -0.25 -7.97 9.86
N LYS A 117 1.07 -7.92 9.71
CA LYS A 117 2.03 -7.67 10.79
C LYS A 117 2.29 -6.18 11.03
N ALA A 118 2.16 -5.37 9.98
CA ALA A 118 2.29 -3.92 10.07
C ALA A 118 1.53 -3.23 8.93
N VAL A 119 1.13 -1.99 9.20
CA VAL A 119 0.57 -1.07 8.20
C VAL A 119 1.45 0.18 8.18
N ILE A 120 2.04 0.49 7.04
CA ILE A 120 2.91 1.66 6.88
C ILE A 120 2.08 2.81 6.29
N LEU A 121 2.13 3.97 6.92
CA LEU A 121 1.66 5.22 6.36
C LEU A 121 2.86 6.07 5.94
N LEU A 122 3.02 6.32 4.64
CA LEU A 122 3.95 7.33 4.13
C LEU A 122 3.30 8.71 4.32
N ASN A 123 3.71 9.38 5.37
CA ASN A 123 3.20 10.71 5.74
C ASN A 123 3.93 11.79 4.95
N ILE A 124 3.19 12.53 4.14
CA ILE A 124 3.70 13.59 3.27
C ILE A 124 2.62 14.65 3.09
N SER A 125 3.01 15.91 2.95
CA SER A 125 2.06 17.00 2.78
C SER A 125 1.36 16.99 1.41
N GLU A 126 0.16 17.55 1.34
CA GLU A 126 -0.55 17.70 0.07
C GLU A 126 0.23 18.59 -0.91
N ALA A 127 0.90 19.63 -0.41
CA ALA A 127 1.72 20.51 -1.24
C ALA A 127 2.88 19.75 -1.90
N ASP A 128 3.53 18.83 -1.16
CA ASP A 128 4.63 18.05 -1.69
C ASP A 128 4.16 17.00 -2.71
N VAL A 129 3.00 16.36 -2.48
CA VAL A 129 2.46 15.43 -3.49
C VAL A 129 1.97 16.15 -4.74
N GLU A 130 1.46 17.39 -4.62
CA GLU A 130 1.10 18.22 -5.77
C GLU A 130 2.35 18.64 -6.56
N ASN A 131 3.43 19.03 -5.89
CA ASN A 131 4.71 19.31 -6.53
C ASN A 131 5.23 18.09 -7.30
N ARG A 132 5.22 16.91 -6.67
CA ARG A 132 5.62 15.64 -7.32
C ARG A 132 4.72 15.28 -8.50
N TRP A 133 3.43 15.58 -8.43
CA TRP A 133 2.50 15.37 -9.54
C TRP A 133 2.83 16.28 -10.72
N ASN A 134 3.12 17.57 -10.46
CA ASN A 134 3.53 18.53 -11.49
C ASN A 134 4.84 18.11 -12.17
N GLU A 135 5.84 17.69 -11.40
CA GLU A 135 7.13 17.21 -11.91
C GLU A 135 6.94 15.95 -12.80
N ALA A 136 6.19 14.97 -12.33
CA ALA A 136 5.93 13.73 -13.07
C ALA A 136 5.19 14.00 -14.39
N LYS A 137 4.31 15.00 -14.42
CA LYS A 137 3.60 15.42 -15.64
C LYS A 137 4.54 16.03 -16.67
N VAL A 138 5.50 16.85 -16.23
CA VAL A 138 6.53 17.44 -17.11
C VAL A 138 7.43 16.36 -17.69
N LEU A 139 7.83 15.38 -16.87
CA LEU A 139 8.75 14.31 -17.27
C LEU A 139 8.06 13.18 -18.07
N ASN A 140 6.73 13.15 -18.08
CA ASN A 140 5.93 12.05 -18.67
C ASN A 140 6.37 10.65 -18.19
N ASP A 141 6.84 10.55 -16.94
CA ASP A 141 7.51 9.35 -16.41
C ASP A 141 6.52 8.24 -15.98
N ARG A 142 5.21 8.53 -15.96
CA ARG A 142 4.15 7.61 -15.52
C ARG A 142 3.34 6.97 -16.63
N GLY A 143 3.70 7.22 -17.88
CA GLY A 143 3.01 6.66 -19.05
C GLY A 143 1.52 7.06 -19.09
N ASP A 144 0.69 6.19 -19.68
CA ASP A 144 -0.72 6.46 -19.92
C ASP A 144 -1.65 6.20 -18.71
N ARG A 145 -1.26 6.59 -17.49
CA ARG A 145 -2.19 6.54 -16.36
C ARG A 145 -3.22 7.67 -16.48
N ALA A 146 -4.43 7.33 -16.90
CA ALA A 146 -5.52 8.27 -17.08
C ALA A 146 -5.89 8.99 -15.76
N ASP A 147 -5.76 8.30 -14.62
CA ASP A 147 -6.04 8.80 -13.28
C ASP A 147 -5.00 9.80 -12.73
N ASP A 148 -3.88 10.01 -13.42
CA ASP A 148 -2.86 10.99 -13.06
C ASP A 148 -2.80 12.17 -14.06
N LYS A 149 -3.66 12.21 -15.10
CA LYS A 149 -3.57 13.22 -16.18
C LYS A 149 -4.20 14.56 -15.84
N GLU A 150 -5.29 14.58 -15.07
CA GLU A 150 -6.07 15.77 -14.79
C GLU A 150 -5.97 16.19 -13.32
N LEU A 151 -5.78 17.49 -13.06
CA LEU A 151 -5.66 18.02 -11.69
C LEU A 151 -6.90 17.73 -10.84
N GLU A 152 -8.09 17.79 -11.43
CA GLU A 152 -9.34 17.51 -10.71
C GLU A 152 -9.40 16.04 -10.25
N ILE A 153 -8.96 15.11 -11.10
CA ILE A 153 -8.87 13.69 -10.74
C ILE A 153 -7.87 13.48 -9.60
N PHE A 154 -6.72 14.15 -9.68
CA PHE A 154 -5.70 14.09 -8.63
C PHE A 154 -6.23 14.63 -7.29
N LYS A 155 -6.91 15.79 -7.29
CA LYS A 155 -7.54 16.35 -6.09
C LYS A 155 -8.63 15.43 -5.52
N THR A 156 -9.48 14.87 -6.37
CA THR A 156 -10.48 13.89 -5.94
C THR A 156 -9.83 12.71 -5.20
N ARG A 157 -8.68 12.22 -5.67
CA ARG A 157 -7.95 11.14 -4.99
C ARG A 157 -7.41 11.53 -3.62
N ILE A 158 -7.00 12.78 -3.43
CA ILE A 158 -6.58 13.32 -2.13
C ILE A 158 -7.79 13.38 -1.18
N GLU A 159 -8.91 13.93 -1.64
CA GLU A 159 -10.16 13.99 -0.87
C GLU A 159 -10.66 12.60 -0.46
N GLU A 160 -10.67 11.64 -1.41
CA GLU A 160 -11.03 10.24 -1.15
C GLU A 160 -10.11 9.59 -0.10
N PHE A 161 -8.81 9.89 -0.13
CA PHE A 161 -7.88 9.42 0.87
C PHE A 161 -8.23 9.94 2.26
N HIS A 162 -8.44 11.25 2.41
CA HIS A 162 -8.80 11.83 3.71
C HIS A 162 -10.15 11.35 4.21
N LYS A 163 -11.15 11.32 3.36
CA LYS A 163 -12.52 10.98 3.74
C LYS A 163 -12.71 9.49 4.03
N LYS A 164 -12.05 8.61 3.28
CA LYS A 164 -12.34 7.18 3.30
C LYS A 164 -11.19 6.33 3.83
N THR A 165 -9.94 6.70 3.51
CA THR A 165 -8.77 5.90 3.89
C THR A 165 -8.21 6.29 5.27
N MET A 166 -8.30 7.56 5.66
CA MET A 166 -7.85 7.96 7.00
C MET A 166 -8.58 7.24 8.15
N PRO A 167 -9.91 7.03 8.11
CA PRO A 167 -10.59 6.21 9.12
C PRO A 167 -10.05 4.78 9.21
N VAL A 168 -9.71 4.15 8.08
CA VAL A 168 -9.07 2.82 8.03
C VAL A 168 -7.71 2.84 8.75
N LEU A 169 -6.90 3.87 8.50
CA LEU A 169 -5.61 4.03 9.17
C LEU A 169 -5.74 4.28 10.67
N GLN A 170 -6.76 5.01 11.10
CA GLN A 170 -7.09 5.20 12.52
C GLN A 170 -7.46 3.87 13.19
N HIS A 171 -8.21 3.00 12.50
CA HIS A 171 -8.52 1.66 12.99
C HIS A 171 -7.24 0.82 13.14
N TYR A 172 -6.37 0.76 12.14
CA TYR A 172 -5.08 0.08 12.24
C TYR A 172 -4.19 0.65 13.35
N ASN A 173 -4.24 1.96 13.59
CA ASN A 173 -3.53 2.59 14.70
C ASN A 173 -4.08 2.12 16.06
N ALA A 174 -5.39 2.05 16.22
CA ALA A 174 -6.03 1.53 17.43
C ALA A 174 -5.66 0.06 17.72
N LEU A 175 -5.44 -0.73 16.67
CA LEU A 175 -4.93 -2.11 16.78
C LEU A 175 -3.41 -2.18 17.03
N GLY A 176 -2.72 -1.04 17.09
CA GLY A 176 -1.27 -1.00 17.26
C GLY A 176 -0.47 -1.48 16.05
N LEU A 177 -1.09 -1.57 14.85
CA LEU A 177 -0.45 -2.03 13.62
C LEU A 177 0.19 -0.91 12.81
N LEU A 178 -0.17 0.36 13.03
CA LEU A 178 0.29 1.48 12.24
C LEU A 178 1.77 1.83 12.53
N VAL A 179 2.50 2.11 11.47
CA VAL A 179 3.87 2.59 11.44
C VAL A 179 3.92 3.82 10.54
N GLU A 180 4.01 5.00 11.12
CA GLU A 180 4.15 6.23 10.36
C GLU A 180 5.60 6.45 9.93
N VAL A 181 5.82 6.84 8.68
CA VAL A 181 7.13 7.09 8.06
C VAL A 181 7.08 8.45 7.36
N ASN A 182 8.10 9.26 7.54
CA ASN A 182 8.21 10.53 6.85
C ASN A 182 8.45 10.29 5.34
N GLY A 183 7.43 10.57 4.52
CA GLY A 183 7.48 10.44 3.07
C GLY A 183 8.16 11.62 2.35
N ASP A 184 8.44 12.72 3.09
CA ASP A 184 9.09 13.91 2.55
C ASP A 184 10.62 13.86 2.75
N GLN A 185 11.21 12.83 2.15
CA GLN A 185 12.64 12.56 2.19
C GLN A 185 13.09 11.98 0.85
N SER A 186 14.41 11.80 0.69
CA SER A 186 14.94 11.04 -0.44
C SER A 186 14.42 9.60 -0.42
N ARG A 187 14.30 8.98 -1.60
CA ARG A 187 13.80 7.58 -1.73
C ARG A 187 14.57 6.60 -0.84
N ASN A 188 15.88 6.79 -0.69
CA ASN A 188 16.70 5.91 0.16
C ASN A 188 16.44 6.16 1.65
N ALA A 189 16.35 7.43 2.08
CA ALA A 189 16.08 7.77 3.46
C ALA A 189 14.70 7.22 3.92
N VAL A 190 13.67 7.28 3.05
CA VAL A 190 12.37 6.65 3.33
C VAL A 190 12.52 5.14 3.52
N THR A 191 13.29 4.47 2.65
CA THR A 191 13.55 3.03 2.79
C THR A 191 14.24 2.71 4.11
N ASP A 192 15.29 3.47 4.45
CA ASP A 192 16.07 3.26 5.66
C ASP A 192 15.20 3.45 6.92
N GLU A 193 14.31 4.46 6.92
CA GLU A 193 13.35 4.68 8.01
C GLU A 193 12.33 3.55 8.12
N ILE A 194 11.80 3.05 6.99
CA ILE A 194 10.91 1.88 6.97
C ILE A 194 11.61 0.68 7.62
N VAL A 195 12.82 0.36 7.17
CA VAL A 195 13.60 -0.78 7.67
C VAL A 195 13.88 -0.62 9.17
N GLU A 196 14.26 0.57 9.62
CA GLU A 196 14.51 0.84 11.03
C GLU A 196 13.27 0.59 11.89
N LYS A 197 12.14 1.16 11.51
CA LYS A 197 10.89 1.05 12.28
C LYS A 197 10.34 -0.39 12.28
N LEU A 198 10.45 -1.10 11.18
CA LEU A 198 10.07 -2.51 11.10
C LEU A 198 11.00 -3.39 11.94
N TYR A 199 12.31 -3.12 11.93
CA TYR A 199 13.27 -3.83 12.77
C TYR A 199 12.98 -3.66 14.26
N LEU A 200 12.71 -2.43 14.71
CA LEU A 200 12.36 -2.15 16.11
C LEU A 200 11.07 -2.90 16.52
N ARG A 201 10.10 -2.99 15.61
CA ARG A 201 8.87 -3.74 15.84
C ARG A 201 9.11 -5.24 15.90
N ALA A 202 9.87 -5.78 14.95
CA ALA A 202 10.22 -7.19 14.88
C ALA A 202 10.99 -7.64 16.15
N SER A 203 11.99 -6.87 16.55
CA SER A 203 12.82 -7.17 17.74
C SER A 203 11.99 -7.22 19.04
N LYS A 204 10.99 -6.34 19.17
CA LYS A 204 10.08 -6.36 20.33
C LYS A 204 9.10 -7.55 20.31
N SER A 205 8.80 -8.07 19.13
CA SER A 205 7.87 -9.20 18.99
C SER A 205 8.55 -10.57 19.16
N LEU A 206 9.87 -10.63 18.91
CA LEU A 206 10.67 -11.85 19.03
C LEU A 206 11.35 -12.00 20.39
N SER A 207 11.39 -10.93 21.20
CA SER A 207 11.88 -10.94 22.60
C SER A 207 10.82 -11.40 23.60
#